data_5c6e4a597b73653886087eae53682050
#
_entry.id   5c6e4a597b73653886087eae53682050
#
_cell.length_a   1.000
_cell.length_b   1.000
_cell.length_c   1.000
_cell.angle_alpha   90.00
_cell.angle_beta   90.00
_cell.angle_gamma   90.00
#
_symmetry.space_group_name_H-M   'P 1'
#
loop_
_entity.id
_entity.type
_entity.pdbx_description
1 polymer ?
#
loop_
_entity_poly.entity_id
_entity_poly.type
_entity_poly.pdbx_seq_one_letter_code
_entity_poly.pdbx_strand_id
1 'polypeptide(L)'
;MKLKFALLTWLIAGLVNALLSAFYFSSDSILFELAEWWGLFFISLAVTMFYSIPGFAGIFLWIWIADNFYFSSIHKFICFCSGCLLTTFLCYGLLTFTLGMAFTDIKIYRLVLISLFSVIITTLLRRKYFNQIVTPDFE
;
A
#
# COMPACT_ATOMS: atom_id res chain seq x y z
N MET A 1 -2.19 -3.82 -19.90
CA MET A 1 -2.72 -2.71 -19.06
C MET A 1 -2.71 -3.02 -17.58
N LYS A 2 -3.16 -4.20 -17.13
CA LYS A 2 -3.22 -4.62 -15.70
C LYS A 2 -1.88 -4.55 -14.98
N LEU A 3 -0.80 -5.05 -15.58
CA LEU A 3 0.55 -5.02 -14.98
C LEU A 3 1.03 -3.57 -14.74
N LYS A 4 0.86 -2.69 -15.74
CA LYS A 4 1.23 -1.27 -15.61
C LYS A 4 0.42 -0.58 -14.51
N PHE A 5 -0.86 -0.91 -14.39
CA PHE A 5 -1.70 -0.39 -13.31
C PHE A 5 -1.24 -0.89 -11.95
N ALA A 6 -0.96 -2.20 -11.80
CA ALA A 6 -0.47 -2.78 -10.56
C ALA A 6 0.87 -2.15 -10.14
N LEU A 7 1.82 -2.02 -11.07
CA LEU A 7 3.12 -1.42 -10.81
C LEU A 7 2.99 0.04 -10.35
N LEU A 8 2.21 0.86 -11.06
CA LEU A 8 2.01 2.26 -10.69
C LEU A 8 1.26 2.39 -9.35
N THR A 9 0.28 1.52 -9.07
CA THR A 9 -0.42 1.53 -7.79
C THR A 9 0.53 1.20 -6.65
N TRP A 10 1.37 0.19 -6.82
CA TRP A 10 2.38 -0.21 -5.86
C TRP A 10 3.40 0.91 -5.60
N LEU A 11 3.94 1.53 -6.66
CA LEU A 11 4.90 2.64 -6.55
C LEU A 11 4.29 3.85 -5.81
N ILE A 12 3.05 4.25 -6.17
CA ILE A 12 2.37 5.38 -5.53
C ILE A 12 2.08 5.06 -4.07
N ALA A 13 1.60 3.86 -3.75
CA ALA A 13 1.37 3.44 -2.37
C ALA A 13 2.65 3.48 -1.54
N GLY A 14 3.77 3.02 -2.10
CA GLY A 14 5.08 3.07 -1.44
C GLY A 14 5.56 4.50 -1.20
N LEU A 15 5.40 5.40 -2.17
CA LEU A 15 5.74 6.82 -2.02
C LEU A 15 4.88 7.49 -0.94
N VAL A 16 3.57 7.29 -0.96
CA VAL A 16 2.64 7.85 0.05
C VAL A 16 2.98 7.30 1.43
N ASN A 17 3.27 5.99 1.53
CA ASN A 17 3.66 5.38 2.80
C ASN A 17 4.98 5.96 3.34
N ALA A 18 5.99 6.13 2.49
CA ALA A 18 7.28 6.72 2.88
C ALA A 18 7.13 8.17 3.35
N LEU A 19 6.31 8.97 2.67
CA LEU A 19 6.00 10.34 3.07
C LEU A 19 5.32 10.39 4.44
N LEU A 20 4.26 9.61 4.63
CA LEU A 20 3.53 9.59 5.90
C LEU A 20 4.41 9.08 7.05
N SER A 21 5.25 8.06 6.80
CA SER A 21 6.20 7.55 7.79
C SER A 21 7.26 8.59 8.15
N ALA A 22 7.81 9.31 7.17
CA ALA A 22 8.79 10.37 7.42
C ALA A 22 8.18 11.51 8.25
N PHE A 23 6.95 11.93 7.96
CA PHE A 23 6.22 12.91 8.77
C PHE A 23 5.96 12.41 10.19
N TYR A 24 5.57 11.15 10.34
CA TYR A 24 5.32 10.57 11.65
C TYR A 24 6.59 10.56 12.51
N PHE A 25 7.71 10.09 11.97
CA PHE A 25 8.97 10.04 12.71
C PHE A 25 9.57 11.43 12.98
N SER A 26 9.37 12.40 12.08
CA SER A 26 9.84 13.77 12.30
C SER A 26 9.05 14.51 13.37
N SER A 27 7.78 14.15 13.60
CA SER A 27 6.95 14.81 14.63
C SER A 27 7.33 14.42 16.06
N ASP A 28 8.01 13.31 16.26
CA ASP A 28 8.45 12.85 17.59
C ASP A 28 9.73 13.56 18.09
N SER A 29 10.42 14.35 17.24
CA SER A 29 11.63 15.08 17.61
C SER A 29 11.54 16.54 17.16
N ILE A 30 11.52 17.46 18.13
CA ILE A 30 11.41 18.92 17.94
C ILE A 30 12.63 19.53 17.22
N LEU A 31 13.70 18.75 16.97
CA LEU A 31 14.99 19.20 16.46
C LEU A 31 15.42 18.52 15.15
N PHE A 32 14.46 18.04 14.34
CA PHE A 32 14.80 17.41 13.07
C PHE A 32 15.21 18.46 12.03
N GLU A 33 16.48 18.41 11.61
CA GLU A 33 16.95 19.18 10.46
C GLU A 33 16.36 18.60 9.14
N LEU A 34 16.17 19.47 8.14
CA LEU A 34 15.61 19.07 6.83
C LEU A 34 16.41 17.93 6.15
N ALA A 35 17.73 17.88 6.40
CA ALA A 35 18.61 16.82 5.89
C ALA A 35 18.28 15.45 6.50
N GLU A 36 17.92 15.40 7.78
CA GLU A 36 17.53 14.18 8.48
C GLU A 36 16.17 13.68 7.98
N TRP A 37 15.23 14.60 7.68
CA TRP A 37 13.94 14.25 7.10
C TRP A 37 14.09 13.53 5.76
N TRP A 38 14.94 14.00 4.86
CA TRP A 38 15.24 13.33 3.61
C TRP A 38 15.85 11.96 3.81
N GLY A 39 16.75 11.81 4.77
CA GLY A 39 17.33 10.52 5.16
C GLY A 39 16.24 9.52 5.60
N LEU A 40 15.34 9.94 6.48
CA LEU A 40 14.22 9.12 6.93
C LEU A 40 13.27 8.75 5.78
N PHE A 41 12.97 9.69 4.89
CA PHE A 41 12.14 9.44 3.73
C PHE A 41 12.73 8.34 2.84
N PHE A 42 14.01 8.45 2.48
CA PHE A 42 14.66 7.46 1.61
C PHE A 42 14.80 6.09 2.28
N ILE A 43 15.12 6.04 3.57
CA ILE A 43 15.16 4.79 4.33
C ILE A 43 13.77 4.16 4.39
N SER A 44 12.75 4.92 4.73
CA SER A 44 11.36 4.43 4.75
C SER A 44 10.91 3.94 3.38
N LEU A 45 11.28 4.64 2.31
CA LEU A 45 10.99 4.24 0.95
C LEU A 45 11.65 2.91 0.59
N ALA A 46 12.95 2.77 0.87
CA ALA A 46 13.71 1.56 0.58
C ALA A 46 13.14 0.34 1.32
N VAL A 47 12.88 0.49 2.63
CA VAL A 47 12.30 -0.56 3.45
C VAL A 47 10.89 -0.93 2.95
N THR A 48 10.05 0.08 2.71
CA THR A 48 8.69 -0.15 2.19
C THR A 48 8.71 -0.88 0.86
N MET A 49 9.54 -0.45 -0.09
CA MET A 49 9.62 -1.08 -1.41
C MET A 49 10.10 -2.52 -1.32
N PHE A 50 11.11 -2.80 -0.49
CA PHE A 50 11.64 -4.15 -0.34
C PHE A 50 10.61 -5.12 0.25
N TYR A 51 10.00 -4.77 1.39
CA TYR A 51 9.04 -5.64 2.08
C TYR A 51 7.66 -5.69 1.41
N SER A 52 7.33 -4.74 0.53
CA SER A 52 6.09 -4.74 -0.23
C SER A 52 6.18 -5.44 -1.59
N ILE A 53 7.32 -6.06 -1.95
CA ILE A 53 7.41 -6.87 -3.18
C ILE A 53 6.29 -7.92 -3.27
N PRO A 54 5.98 -8.71 -2.22
CA PRO A 54 4.82 -9.59 -2.24
C PRO A 54 3.50 -8.83 -2.41
N GLY A 55 3.44 -7.59 -1.93
CA GLY A 55 2.30 -6.69 -2.11
C GLY A 55 2.01 -6.36 -3.56
N PHE A 56 3.05 -6.17 -4.38
CA PHE A 56 2.90 -5.98 -5.82
C PHE A 56 2.22 -7.20 -6.48
N ALA A 57 2.68 -8.40 -6.14
CA ALA A 57 2.06 -9.64 -6.64
C ALA A 57 0.59 -9.76 -6.15
N GLY A 58 0.33 -9.38 -4.91
CA GLY A 58 -1.02 -9.34 -4.33
C GLY A 58 -1.94 -8.35 -5.08
N ILE A 59 -1.47 -7.13 -5.36
CA ILE A 59 -2.25 -6.14 -6.15
C ILE A 59 -2.62 -6.74 -7.51
N PHE A 60 -1.67 -7.37 -8.20
CA PHE A 60 -1.91 -7.99 -9.49
C PHE A 60 -2.93 -9.13 -9.39
N LEU A 61 -2.81 -9.99 -8.38
CA LEU A 61 -3.75 -11.06 -8.11
C LEU A 61 -5.18 -10.53 -7.87
N TRP A 62 -5.33 -9.48 -7.06
CA TRP A 62 -6.65 -8.92 -6.75
C TRP A 62 -7.29 -8.21 -7.95
N ILE A 63 -6.50 -7.62 -8.85
CA ILE A 63 -7.01 -7.11 -10.14
C ILE A 63 -7.54 -8.27 -10.98
N TRP A 64 -6.79 -9.36 -11.04
CA TRP A 64 -7.19 -10.56 -11.80
C TRP A 64 -8.47 -11.19 -11.23
N ILE A 65 -8.55 -11.32 -9.90
CA ILE A 65 -9.75 -11.82 -9.21
C ILE A 65 -10.95 -10.91 -9.51
N ALA A 66 -10.82 -9.60 -9.30
CA ALA A 66 -11.89 -8.63 -9.53
C ALA A 66 -12.40 -8.64 -10.99
N ASP A 67 -11.51 -8.86 -11.94
CA ASP A 67 -11.86 -8.93 -13.37
C ASP A 67 -12.64 -10.20 -13.73
N ASN A 68 -12.30 -11.33 -13.12
CA ASN A 68 -12.94 -12.62 -13.42
C ASN A 68 -14.27 -12.84 -12.69
N PHE A 69 -14.63 -11.99 -11.71
CA PHE A 69 -15.91 -12.10 -11.03
C PHE A 69 -16.99 -11.28 -11.71
N TYR A 70 -18.18 -11.88 -11.87
CA TYR A 70 -19.39 -11.23 -12.42
C TYR A 70 -20.07 -10.33 -11.37
N PHE A 71 -19.39 -9.26 -10.95
CA PHE A 71 -19.91 -8.28 -10.02
C PHE A 71 -20.11 -6.93 -10.69
N SER A 72 -20.96 -6.07 -10.11
CA SER A 72 -21.03 -4.67 -10.50
C SER A 72 -19.68 -3.97 -10.27
N SER A 73 -19.41 -2.89 -11.00
CA SER A 73 -18.18 -2.10 -10.93
C SER A 73 -17.83 -1.71 -9.48
N ILE A 74 -18.83 -1.37 -8.67
CA ILE A 74 -18.63 -1.01 -7.25
C ILE A 74 -18.14 -2.21 -6.45
N HIS A 75 -18.74 -3.37 -6.60
CA HIS A 75 -18.33 -4.57 -5.87
C HIS A 75 -16.94 -5.05 -6.30
N LYS A 76 -16.60 -4.96 -7.59
CA LYS A 76 -15.24 -5.24 -8.08
C LYS A 76 -14.21 -4.33 -7.43
N PHE A 77 -14.51 -3.04 -7.30
CA PHE A 77 -13.63 -2.08 -6.64
C PHE A 77 -13.49 -2.35 -5.14
N ILE A 78 -14.58 -2.66 -4.44
CA ILE A 78 -14.55 -3.02 -3.01
C ILE A 78 -13.71 -4.29 -2.80
N CYS A 79 -13.89 -5.32 -3.63
CA CYS A 79 -13.09 -6.55 -3.60
C CYS A 79 -11.59 -6.25 -3.79
N PHE A 80 -11.26 -5.41 -4.76
CA PHE A 80 -9.88 -4.97 -5.00
C PHE A 80 -9.29 -4.23 -3.78
N CYS A 81 -10.01 -3.25 -3.22
CA CYS A 81 -9.55 -2.52 -2.04
C CYS A 81 -9.35 -3.42 -0.84
N SER A 82 -10.33 -4.29 -0.53
CA SER A 82 -10.23 -5.24 0.57
C SER A 82 -9.05 -6.19 0.41
N GLY A 83 -8.83 -6.65 -0.80
CA GLY A 83 -7.69 -7.49 -1.14
C GLY A 83 -6.34 -6.80 -0.97
N CYS A 84 -6.23 -5.53 -1.39
CA CYS A 84 -5.02 -4.74 -1.18
C CYS A 84 -4.73 -4.52 0.32
N LEU A 85 -5.77 -4.24 1.12
CA LEU A 85 -5.63 -4.10 2.57
C LEU A 85 -5.18 -5.40 3.23
N LEU A 86 -5.79 -6.53 2.85
CA LEU A 86 -5.40 -7.86 3.34
C LEU A 86 -3.93 -8.17 2.99
N THR A 87 -3.53 -7.91 1.74
CA THR A 87 -2.14 -8.14 1.30
C THR A 87 -1.17 -7.25 2.08
N THR A 88 -1.52 -5.99 2.34
CA THR A 88 -0.70 -5.09 3.16
C THR A 88 -0.53 -5.63 4.58
N PHE A 89 -1.60 -6.10 5.19
CA PHE A 89 -1.55 -6.72 6.51
C PHE A 89 -0.65 -7.97 6.54
N LEU A 90 -0.73 -8.82 5.52
CA LEU A 90 0.13 -9.99 5.36
C LEU A 90 1.60 -9.62 5.17
N CYS A 91 1.91 -8.56 4.40
CA CYS A 91 3.27 -8.05 4.26
C CYS A 91 3.87 -7.60 5.60
N TYR A 92 3.06 -6.93 6.45
CA TYR A 92 3.49 -6.58 7.80
C TYR A 92 3.64 -7.80 8.71
N GLY A 93 2.79 -8.82 8.57
CA GLY A 93 2.97 -10.09 9.24
C GLY A 93 4.31 -10.74 8.90
N LEU A 94 4.67 -10.73 7.63
CA LEU A 94 5.96 -11.23 7.17
C LEU A 94 7.12 -10.39 7.75
N LEU A 95 7.01 -9.06 7.72
CA LEU A 95 8.01 -8.15 8.27
C LEU A 95 8.25 -8.39 9.76
N THR A 96 7.18 -8.46 10.56
CA THR A 96 7.29 -8.70 12.00
C THR A 96 7.87 -10.06 12.31
N PHE A 97 7.47 -11.09 11.56
CA PHE A 97 8.02 -12.43 11.70
C PHE A 97 9.53 -12.47 11.38
N THR A 98 9.97 -11.82 10.29
CA THR A 98 11.39 -11.81 9.89
C THR A 98 12.27 -11.01 10.85
N LEU A 99 11.73 -9.95 11.46
CA LEU A 99 12.46 -9.10 12.40
C LEU A 99 12.35 -9.58 13.86
N GLY A 100 11.58 -10.65 14.13
CA GLY A 100 11.35 -11.15 15.48
C GLY A 100 10.61 -10.16 16.40
N MET A 101 9.86 -9.22 15.81
CA MET A 101 9.12 -8.18 16.53
C MET A 101 7.70 -8.67 16.85
N ALA A 102 7.18 -8.28 18.02
CA ALA A 102 5.80 -8.59 18.37
C ALA A 102 4.84 -7.57 17.74
N PHE A 103 3.71 -8.02 17.19
CA PHE A 103 2.62 -7.15 16.71
C PHE A 103 2.05 -6.22 17.79
N THR A 104 2.28 -6.54 19.05
CA THR A 104 1.86 -5.75 20.20
C THR A 104 2.72 -4.49 20.44
N ASP A 105 3.85 -4.35 19.74
CA ASP A 105 4.63 -3.13 19.81
C ASP A 105 3.86 -1.96 19.18
N ILE A 106 3.64 -0.91 19.97
CA ILE A 106 2.88 0.28 19.56
C ILE A 106 3.46 0.96 18.31
N LYS A 107 4.78 0.89 18.13
CA LYS A 107 5.46 1.46 16.97
C LYS A 107 5.10 0.70 15.69
N ILE A 108 5.07 -0.64 15.76
CA ILE A 108 4.68 -1.49 14.64
C ILE A 108 3.21 -1.27 14.30
N TYR A 109 2.33 -1.22 15.31
CA TYR A 109 0.91 -0.97 15.10
C TYR A 109 0.67 0.35 14.36
N ARG A 110 1.37 1.42 14.74
CA ARG A 110 1.27 2.73 14.07
C ARG A 110 1.75 2.69 12.63
N LEU A 111 2.85 1.98 12.33
CA LEU A 111 3.35 1.80 10.96
C LEU A 111 2.35 1.00 10.11
N VAL A 112 1.73 -0.02 10.67
CA VAL A 112 0.65 -0.77 9.98
C VAL A 112 -0.52 0.15 9.63
N LEU A 113 -0.98 0.99 10.57
CA LEU A 113 -2.04 1.95 10.32
C LEU A 113 -1.68 2.96 9.23
N ILE A 114 -0.46 3.51 9.25
CA ILE A 114 0.03 4.42 8.21
C ILE A 114 -0.02 3.74 6.84
N SER A 115 0.43 2.49 6.77
CA SER A 115 0.45 1.75 5.49
C SER A 115 -0.94 1.38 4.99
N LEU A 116 -1.85 0.98 5.87
CA LEU A 116 -3.25 0.75 5.49
C LEU A 116 -3.90 2.03 4.97
N PHE A 117 -3.65 3.17 5.64
CA PHE A 117 -4.16 4.46 5.21
C PHE A 117 -3.59 4.89 3.84
N SER A 118 -2.29 4.66 3.63
CA SER A 118 -1.59 4.88 2.36
C SER A 118 -2.22 4.09 1.20
N VAL A 119 -2.56 2.82 1.44
CA VAL A 119 -3.21 1.96 0.45
C VAL A 119 -4.63 2.43 0.16
N ILE A 120 -5.39 2.83 1.17
CA ILE A 120 -6.74 3.41 0.98
C ILE A 120 -6.68 4.66 0.10
N ILE A 121 -5.81 5.61 0.44
CA ILE A 121 -5.65 6.84 -0.35
C ILE A 121 -5.29 6.49 -1.79
N THR A 122 -4.30 5.62 -2.00
CA THR A 122 -3.83 5.26 -3.33
C THR A 122 -4.91 4.56 -4.15
N THR A 123 -5.65 3.62 -3.57
CA THR A 123 -6.71 2.91 -4.28
C THR A 123 -7.86 3.85 -4.65
N LEU A 124 -8.23 4.78 -3.77
CA LEU A 124 -9.26 5.80 -4.06
C LEU A 124 -8.82 6.74 -5.18
N LEU A 125 -7.60 7.25 -5.15
CA LEU A 125 -7.05 8.10 -6.20
C LEU A 125 -7.02 7.39 -7.57
N ARG A 126 -6.82 6.09 -7.56
CA ARG A 126 -6.73 5.29 -8.78
C ARG A 126 -8.04 4.62 -9.19
N ARG A 127 -9.15 4.88 -8.49
CA ARG A 127 -10.46 4.29 -8.78
C ARG A 127 -10.91 4.44 -10.24
N LYS A 128 -10.73 5.64 -10.80
CA LYS A 128 -11.09 5.92 -12.20
C LYS A 128 -10.33 5.00 -13.17
N TYR A 129 -9.03 4.84 -12.96
CA TYR A 129 -8.20 3.97 -13.81
C TYR A 129 -8.49 2.49 -13.59
N PHE A 130 -8.83 2.08 -12.36
CA PHE A 130 -9.26 0.73 -12.06
C PHE A 130 -10.52 0.37 -12.86
N ASN A 131 -11.53 1.22 -12.84
CA ASN A 131 -12.76 1.00 -13.58
C ASN A 131 -12.53 0.87 -15.10
N GLN A 132 -11.57 1.59 -15.67
CA GLN A 132 -11.20 1.49 -17.08
C GLN A 132 -10.54 0.14 -17.46
N ILE A 133 -9.99 -0.59 -16.48
CA ILE A 133 -9.25 -1.83 -16.73
C ILE A 133 -10.12 -3.07 -16.46
N VAL A 134 -11.05 -2.96 -15.53
CA VAL A 134 -11.82 -4.09 -14.98
C VAL A 134 -13.29 -4.07 -15.41
N THR A 135 -13.83 -2.94 -15.84
CA THR A 135 -15.17 -2.89 -16.44
C THR A 135 -15.08 -3.32 -17.90
N PRO A 136 -15.67 -4.45 -18.30
CA PRO A 136 -15.87 -4.72 -19.71
C PRO A 136 -16.91 -3.72 -20.26
N ASP A 137 -16.72 -3.37 -21.53
CA ASP A 137 -17.65 -2.57 -22.32
C ASP A 137 -19.00 -3.31 -22.51
N PHE A 138 -19.76 -3.46 -21.42
CA PHE A 138 -21.16 -3.85 -21.44
C PHE A 138 -21.98 -2.67 -20.92
N GLU A 139 -22.07 -1.67 -21.73
CA GLU A 139 -23.19 -0.75 -21.82
C GLU A 139 -23.81 -0.83 -23.22
#